data_7e8a7fbb3e223bb93d4ce78a1191ddb2
#
_entry.id   7e8a7fbb3e223bb93d4ce78a1191ddb2
#
_cell.length_a   1.000
_cell.length_b   1.000
_cell.length_c   1.000
_cell.angle_alpha   90.00
_cell.angle_beta   90.00
_cell.angle_gamma   90.00
#
_symmetry.space_group_name_H-M   'P 1'
#
loop_
_entity.id
_entity.type
_entity.pdbx_description
1 polymer ?
#
loop_
_entity_poly.entity_id
_entity_poly.type
_entity_poly.pdbx_seq_one_letter_code
_entity_poly.pdbx_strand_id
1 'polypeptide(L)'
;MVKGKWKRKIYFAGGKVLSKVNKWIPKDKKKILIFCKGPLCDNSETLFHYLVKHGYQKEYKIVCVVDQPERYEEFQEENVKFITLKSSLGSIFTAKYNFFHGEMLAIKPTKKQIWVNYWHGTPLKKINHMLHKLGEYDYDFFTYLTAAV
;
A
#
# COMPACT_ATOMS: atom_id res chain seq x y z
N MET A 1 -9.60 0.28 11.80
CA MET A 1 -10.19 1.65 11.87
C MET A 1 -9.79 2.31 13.18
N VAL A 2 -9.14 3.47 13.17
CA VAL A 2 -8.65 4.14 14.39
C VAL A 2 -9.84 4.77 15.11
N LYS A 3 -10.29 4.16 16.22
CA LYS A 3 -11.39 4.69 17.05
C LYS A 3 -10.91 5.91 17.86
N GLY A 4 -11.67 7.01 17.79
CA GLY A 4 -11.44 8.24 18.55
C GLY A 4 -10.77 9.38 17.75
N LYS A 5 -11.35 10.57 17.82
CA LYS A 5 -10.87 11.78 17.10
C LYS A 5 -9.40 12.10 17.37
N TRP A 6 -8.92 11.88 18.59
CA TRP A 6 -7.53 12.15 18.99
C TRP A 6 -6.54 11.16 18.36
N LYS A 7 -6.82 9.85 18.40
CA LYS A 7 -5.99 8.81 17.78
C LYS A 7 -5.87 9.05 16.27
N ARG A 8 -6.97 9.46 15.63
CA ARG A 8 -6.97 9.81 14.20
C ARG A 8 -6.09 11.02 13.89
N LYS A 9 -6.13 12.07 14.71
CA LYS A 9 -5.24 13.24 14.55
C LYS A 9 -3.75 12.86 14.64
N ILE A 10 -3.38 12.02 15.61
CA ILE A 10 -2.00 11.52 15.75
C ILE A 10 -1.60 10.69 14.53
N TYR A 11 -2.46 9.80 14.06
CA TYR A 11 -2.20 8.97 12.89
C TYR A 11 -1.91 9.82 11.64
N PHE A 12 -2.72 10.84 11.38
CA PHE A 12 -2.50 11.75 10.26
C PHE A 12 -1.31 12.68 10.45
N ALA A 13 -1.05 13.15 11.67
CA ALA A 13 0.14 13.95 11.97
C ALA A 13 1.42 13.11 11.71
N GLY A 14 1.46 11.88 12.19
CA GLY A 14 2.53 10.93 11.91
C GLY A 14 2.70 10.68 10.40
N GLY A 15 1.60 10.51 9.67
CA GLY A 15 1.60 10.35 8.22
C GLY A 15 2.18 11.55 7.48
N LYS A 16 1.92 12.78 7.93
CA LYS A 16 2.53 14.01 7.38
C LYS A 16 4.05 14.02 7.57
N VAL A 17 4.52 13.64 8.74
CA VAL A 17 5.98 13.53 9.02
C VAL A 17 6.61 12.47 8.13
N LEU A 18 6.05 11.27 8.10
CA LEU A 18 6.54 10.17 7.25
C LEU A 18 6.52 10.54 5.77
N SER A 19 5.53 11.32 5.32
CA SER A 19 5.47 11.83 3.94
C SER A 19 6.59 12.80 3.59
N LYS A 20 7.03 13.62 4.57
CA LYS A 20 8.21 14.49 4.40
C LYS A 20 9.49 13.63 4.30
N VAL A 21 9.66 12.67 5.18
CA VAL A 21 10.78 11.72 5.16
C VAL A 21 10.83 10.96 3.84
N ASN A 22 9.67 10.49 3.34
CA ASN A 22 9.55 9.78 2.08
C ASN A 22 10.14 10.55 0.87
N LYS A 23 10.10 11.89 0.89
CA LYS A 23 10.66 12.73 -0.21
C LYS A 23 12.18 12.63 -0.32
N TRP A 24 12.87 12.38 0.78
CA TRP A 24 14.34 12.33 0.83
C TRP A 24 14.90 10.94 0.55
N ILE A 25 14.09 9.90 0.70
CA ILE A 25 14.54 8.53 0.50
C ILE A 25 14.61 8.21 -1.01
N PRO A 26 15.73 7.70 -1.52
CA PRO A 26 15.86 7.29 -2.91
C PRO A 26 14.92 6.13 -3.22
N LYS A 27 14.40 6.09 -4.47
CA LYS A 27 13.48 5.05 -4.93
C LYS A 27 14.22 4.00 -5.76
N ASP A 28 14.05 2.75 -5.42
CA ASP A 28 14.54 1.62 -6.22
C ASP A 28 13.58 1.44 -7.41
N LYS A 29 14.08 1.73 -8.60
CA LYS A 29 13.30 1.65 -9.86
C LYS A 29 12.86 0.23 -10.21
N LYS A 30 13.50 -0.77 -9.61
CA LYS A 30 13.24 -2.19 -9.84
C LYS A 30 12.55 -2.84 -8.63
N LYS A 31 11.86 -2.06 -7.79
CA LYS A 31 11.16 -2.59 -6.62
C LYS A 31 9.65 -2.40 -6.74
N ILE A 32 8.94 -3.50 -6.64
CA ILE A 32 7.48 -3.59 -6.62
C ILE A 32 7.06 -3.96 -5.20
N LEU A 33 6.12 -3.22 -4.63
CA LEU A 33 5.47 -3.54 -3.38
C LEU A 33 4.01 -3.88 -3.62
N ILE A 34 3.56 -5.01 -3.12
CA ILE A 34 2.15 -5.42 -3.06
C ILE A 34 1.73 -5.40 -1.60
N PHE A 35 0.83 -4.49 -1.24
CA PHE A 35 0.45 -4.26 0.14
C PHE A 35 -0.94 -4.81 0.43
N CYS A 36 -1.00 -5.78 1.36
CA CYS A 36 -2.23 -6.35 1.88
C CYS A 36 -2.30 -6.16 3.39
N LYS A 37 -3.49 -5.90 3.96
CA LYS A 37 -3.69 -5.84 5.42
C LYS A 37 -3.87 -7.21 6.06
N GLY A 38 -4.09 -8.22 5.25
CA GLY A 38 -4.32 -9.61 5.63
C GLY A 38 -3.54 -10.53 4.72
N PRO A 39 -4.11 -11.69 4.38
CA PRO A 39 -3.51 -12.58 3.39
C PRO A 39 -3.46 -11.93 2.01
N LEU A 40 -2.62 -12.49 1.15
CA LEU A 40 -2.65 -12.16 -0.27
C LEU A 40 -3.98 -12.65 -0.84
N CYS A 41 -4.76 -11.77 -1.45
CA CYS A 41 -6.11 -12.08 -1.93
C CYS A 41 -6.53 -11.21 -3.11
N ASP A 42 -7.59 -11.63 -3.80
CA ASP A 42 -8.23 -10.90 -4.90
C ASP A 42 -7.23 -10.40 -5.96
N ASN A 43 -7.32 -9.13 -6.31
CA ASN A 43 -6.46 -8.51 -7.31
C ASN A 43 -4.96 -8.54 -6.95
N SER A 44 -4.63 -8.52 -5.65
CA SER A 44 -3.24 -8.56 -5.18
C SER A 44 -2.62 -9.94 -5.42
N GLU A 45 -3.37 -11.00 -5.18
CA GLU A 45 -2.96 -12.38 -5.45
C GLU A 45 -2.81 -12.61 -6.95
N THR A 46 -3.80 -12.18 -7.73
CA THR A 46 -3.77 -12.26 -9.20
C THR A 46 -2.54 -11.54 -9.77
N LEU A 47 -2.25 -10.32 -9.29
CA LEU A 47 -1.06 -9.58 -9.72
C LEU A 47 0.22 -10.32 -9.34
N PHE A 48 0.33 -10.83 -8.11
CA PHE A 48 1.50 -11.55 -7.66
C PHE A 48 1.77 -12.75 -8.57
N HIS A 49 0.78 -13.60 -8.78
CA HIS A 49 0.91 -14.76 -9.66
C HIS A 49 1.22 -14.38 -11.12
N TYR A 50 0.63 -13.31 -11.63
CA TYR A 50 0.95 -12.78 -12.95
C TYR A 50 2.42 -12.38 -13.05
N LEU A 51 2.95 -11.63 -12.08
CA LEU A 51 4.34 -11.17 -12.09
C LEU A 51 5.32 -12.35 -12.03
N VAL A 52 5.08 -13.33 -11.17
CA VAL A 52 5.92 -14.51 -11.03
C VAL A 52 5.85 -15.39 -12.29
N LYS A 53 4.64 -15.66 -12.79
CA LYS A 53 4.43 -16.47 -14.00
C LYS A 53 5.15 -15.90 -15.23
N HIS A 54 5.19 -14.56 -15.33
CA HIS A 54 5.85 -13.88 -16.46
C HIS A 54 7.32 -13.53 -16.20
N GLY A 55 7.90 -14.01 -15.10
CA GLY A 55 9.33 -13.88 -14.82
C GLY A 55 9.79 -12.48 -14.39
N TYR A 56 8.89 -11.62 -13.93
CA TYR A 56 9.25 -10.28 -13.47
C TYR A 56 10.22 -10.28 -12.30
N GLN A 57 10.22 -11.31 -11.45
CA GLN A 57 11.17 -11.47 -10.35
C GLN A 57 12.63 -11.60 -10.81
N LYS A 58 12.89 -11.89 -12.09
CA LYS A 58 14.24 -11.91 -12.65
C LYS A 58 14.85 -10.51 -12.76
N GLU A 59 13.99 -9.48 -12.89
CA GLU A 59 14.41 -8.08 -13.05
C GLU A 59 13.99 -7.18 -11.89
N TYR A 60 12.94 -7.54 -11.17
CA TYR A 60 12.33 -6.74 -10.11
C TYR A 60 12.36 -7.46 -8.77
N LYS A 61 12.61 -6.70 -7.72
CA LYS A 61 12.38 -7.15 -6.34
C LYS A 61 10.90 -7.02 -6.01
N ILE A 62 10.23 -8.12 -5.82
CA ILE A 62 8.81 -8.17 -5.46
C ILE A 62 8.70 -8.36 -3.96
N VAL A 63 8.05 -7.42 -3.27
CA VAL A 63 7.84 -7.47 -1.84
C VAL A 63 6.36 -7.47 -1.56
N CYS A 64 5.85 -8.54 -0.97
CA CYS A 64 4.47 -8.68 -0.54
C CYS A 64 4.36 -8.42 0.97
N VAL A 65 3.51 -7.47 1.35
CA VAL A 65 3.20 -7.19 2.75
C VAL A 65 1.93 -7.92 3.13
N VAL A 66 2.04 -8.88 4.05
CA VAL A 66 0.96 -9.76 4.48
C VAL A 66 0.93 -9.88 6.00
N ASP A 67 -0.12 -10.44 6.56
CA ASP A 67 -0.24 -10.68 8.01
C ASP A 67 0.60 -11.87 8.50
N GLN A 68 0.71 -12.93 7.69
CA GLN A 68 1.38 -14.18 8.03
C GLN A 68 2.35 -14.59 6.89
N PRO A 69 3.57 -14.01 6.83
CA PRO A 69 4.56 -14.29 5.78
C PRO A 69 4.96 -15.77 5.69
N GLU A 70 4.93 -16.48 6.81
CA GLU A 70 5.26 -17.91 6.91
C GLU A 70 4.38 -18.82 6.04
N ARG A 71 3.19 -18.37 5.69
CA ARG A 71 2.29 -19.10 4.77
C ARG A 71 2.75 -19.10 3.32
N TYR A 72 3.75 -18.29 3.00
CA TYR A 72 4.22 -18.05 1.64
C TYR A 72 5.69 -18.44 1.46
N GLU A 73 6.23 -19.28 2.35
CA GLU A 73 7.63 -19.73 2.30
C GLU A 73 7.97 -20.40 0.98
N GLU A 74 7.03 -21.17 0.42
CA GLU A 74 7.19 -21.86 -0.86
C GLU A 74 7.35 -20.91 -2.07
N PHE A 75 6.88 -19.66 -1.95
CA PHE A 75 7.02 -18.63 -2.98
C PHE A 75 8.20 -17.69 -2.76
N GLN A 76 8.96 -17.86 -1.67
CA GLN A 76 10.10 -17.02 -1.41
C GLN A 76 11.28 -17.42 -2.30
N GLU A 77 11.80 -16.45 -3.03
CA GLU A 77 12.97 -16.55 -3.90
C GLU A 77 13.93 -15.39 -3.60
N GLU A 78 15.08 -15.33 -4.27
CA GLU A 78 16.07 -14.25 -4.07
C GLU A 78 15.44 -12.85 -4.19
N ASN A 79 14.56 -12.66 -5.16
CA ASN A 79 13.91 -11.36 -5.44
C ASN A 79 12.41 -11.32 -5.06
N VAL A 80 11.89 -12.35 -4.40
CA VAL A 80 10.50 -12.41 -3.92
C VAL A 80 10.50 -12.58 -2.41
N LYS A 81 9.93 -11.60 -1.70
CA LYS A 81 9.90 -11.60 -0.22
C LYS A 81 8.51 -11.30 0.31
N PHE A 82 8.11 -12.04 1.32
CA PHE A 82 6.91 -11.78 2.10
C PHE A 82 7.32 -11.22 3.46
N ILE A 83 6.72 -10.11 3.86
CA ILE A 83 7.06 -9.39 5.09
C ILE A 83 5.80 -8.93 5.82
N THR A 84 5.93 -8.71 7.13
CA THR A 84 4.83 -8.16 7.93
C THR A 84 4.69 -6.65 7.75
N LEU A 85 3.54 -6.11 8.16
CA LEU A 85 3.30 -4.67 8.17
C LEU A 85 4.36 -3.90 8.99
N LYS A 86 4.80 -4.48 10.12
CA LYS A 86 5.78 -3.83 11.00
C LYS A 86 7.14 -3.60 10.32
N SER A 87 7.56 -4.52 9.45
CA SER A 87 8.82 -4.43 8.69
C SER A 87 8.68 -3.75 7.32
N SER A 88 7.47 -3.37 6.91
CA SER A 88 7.20 -2.88 5.55
C SER A 88 7.61 -1.43 5.28
N LEU A 89 7.83 -0.62 6.31
CA LEU A 89 7.99 0.84 6.17
C LEU A 89 9.14 1.22 5.22
N GLY A 90 10.29 0.56 5.37
CA GLY A 90 11.44 0.74 4.47
C GLY A 90 11.11 0.37 3.02
N SER A 91 10.33 -0.68 2.82
CA SER A 91 9.90 -1.11 1.48
C SER A 91 8.91 -0.13 0.86
N ILE A 92 7.95 0.40 1.64
CA ILE A 92 7.00 1.44 1.20
C ILE A 92 7.75 2.69 0.74
N PHE A 93 8.78 3.10 1.46
CA PHE A 93 9.56 4.29 1.11
C PHE A 93 10.45 4.09 -0.11
N THR A 94 11.03 2.92 -0.27
CA THR A 94 12.00 2.65 -1.34
C THR A 94 11.37 2.15 -2.62
N ALA A 95 10.22 1.46 -2.59
CA ALA A 95 9.60 0.94 -3.79
C ALA A 95 9.13 2.05 -4.73
N LYS A 96 9.44 1.91 -6.03
CA LYS A 96 8.90 2.76 -7.08
C LYS A 96 7.43 2.44 -7.35
N TYR A 97 7.09 1.16 -7.42
CA TYR A 97 5.75 0.69 -7.74
C TYR A 97 5.09 0.14 -6.47
N ASN A 98 3.98 0.71 -6.07
CA ASN A 98 3.24 0.31 -4.88
C ASN A 98 1.80 -0.01 -5.27
N PHE A 99 1.42 -1.26 -5.14
CA PHE A 99 0.09 -1.76 -5.39
C PHE A 99 -0.58 -2.12 -4.07
N PHE A 100 -1.81 -1.69 -3.87
CA PHE A 100 -2.50 -1.92 -2.60
C PHE A 100 -4.00 -2.06 -2.78
N HIS A 101 -4.61 -2.75 -1.84
CA HIS A 101 -6.02 -2.99 -1.78
C HIS A 101 -6.60 -2.27 -0.55
N GLY A 102 -7.57 -1.38 -0.79
CA GLY A 102 -8.20 -0.63 0.28
C GLY A 102 -7.33 0.49 0.87
N GLU A 103 -7.28 0.57 2.20
CA GLU A 103 -6.54 1.61 2.90
C GLU A 103 -5.09 1.22 3.10
N MET A 104 -4.18 2.08 2.70
CA MET A 104 -2.77 2.02 3.02
C MET A 104 -2.43 2.93 4.21
N LEU A 105 -1.16 2.97 4.63
CA LEU A 105 -0.69 3.92 5.63
C LEU A 105 -0.89 5.36 5.16
N ALA A 106 -1.11 6.31 6.12
CA ALA A 106 -1.30 7.73 5.85
C ALA A 106 -0.01 8.43 5.37
N ILE A 107 0.64 7.87 4.35
CA ILE A 107 1.88 8.37 3.76
C ILE A 107 1.57 8.81 2.33
N LYS A 108 1.97 10.03 1.97
CA LYS A 108 1.83 10.52 0.59
C LYS A 108 2.95 9.97 -0.29
N PRO A 109 2.66 9.45 -1.50
CA PRO A 109 3.70 9.11 -2.48
C PRO A 109 4.47 10.36 -2.89
N THR A 110 5.63 10.14 -3.47
CA THR A 110 6.42 11.19 -4.11
C THR A 110 6.22 11.13 -5.63
N LYS A 111 6.59 12.18 -6.34
CA LYS A 111 6.57 12.20 -7.83
C LYS A 111 7.41 11.07 -8.47
N LYS A 112 8.28 10.41 -7.68
CA LYS A 112 9.14 9.31 -8.12
C LYS A 112 8.53 7.92 -7.84
N GLN A 113 7.33 7.87 -7.26
CA GLN A 113 6.61 6.64 -6.91
C GLN A 113 5.30 6.56 -7.70
N ILE A 114 4.94 5.36 -8.09
CA ILE A 114 3.67 5.03 -8.73
C ILE A 114 2.88 4.21 -7.71
N TRP A 115 1.73 4.72 -7.30
CA TRP A 115 0.83 4.06 -6.36
C TRP A 115 -0.48 3.73 -7.05
N VAL A 116 -0.84 2.46 -7.04
CA VAL A 116 -2.07 1.94 -7.67
C VAL A 116 -2.93 1.31 -6.59
N ASN A 117 -4.16 1.77 -6.46
CA ASN A 117 -5.15 1.18 -5.58
C ASN A 117 -6.08 0.28 -6.39
N TYR A 118 -6.11 -1.01 -6.04
CA TYR A 118 -7.12 -1.94 -6.58
C TYR A 118 -8.43 -1.73 -5.85
N TRP A 119 -9.34 -1.10 -6.48
CA TRP A 119 -10.66 -0.88 -5.92
C TRP A 119 -11.54 -2.13 -6.05
N HIS A 120 -12.56 -2.23 -5.20
CA HIS A 120 -13.48 -3.37 -5.20
C HIS A 120 -14.61 -3.31 -6.23
N GLY A 121 -14.64 -2.32 -7.12
CA GLY A 121 -15.76 -2.06 -8.02
C GLY A 121 -16.75 -1.04 -7.47
N THR A 122 -17.95 -1.00 -8.04
CA THR A 122 -18.99 -0.04 -7.64
C THR A 122 -19.50 -0.32 -6.23
N PRO A 123 -19.44 0.63 -5.30
CA PRO A 123 -19.89 0.41 -3.93
C PRO A 123 -21.41 0.33 -3.83
N LEU A 124 -21.91 -0.70 -3.17
CA LEU A 124 -23.33 -0.85 -2.86
C LEU A 124 -23.79 0.02 -1.67
N LYS A 125 -22.86 0.63 -0.94
CA LYS A 125 -23.11 1.51 0.21
C LYS A 125 -22.25 2.77 0.13
N LYS A 126 -22.61 3.79 0.88
CA LYS A 126 -21.84 5.04 0.98
C LYS A 126 -20.44 4.79 1.54
N ILE A 127 -19.42 5.17 0.80
CA ILE A 127 -18.00 5.04 1.19
C ILE A 127 -17.20 6.27 0.75
N ASN A 128 -16.00 6.44 1.32
CA ASN A 128 -15.05 7.49 0.96
C ASN A 128 -15.66 8.89 0.88
N HIS A 129 -15.66 9.53 -0.30
CA HIS A 129 -16.19 10.89 -0.50
C HIS A 129 -17.64 11.06 -0.05
N MET A 130 -18.46 10.02 -0.13
CA MET A 130 -19.83 10.07 0.36
C MET A 130 -19.88 10.18 1.88
N LEU A 131 -18.95 9.52 2.58
CA LEU A 131 -18.82 9.59 4.03
C LEU A 131 -18.21 10.94 4.48
N HIS A 132 -17.33 11.54 3.67
CA HIS A 132 -16.78 12.86 3.93
C HIS A 132 -17.89 13.92 4.05
N LYS A 133 -18.91 13.88 3.19
CA LYS A 133 -20.07 14.79 3.26
C LYS A 133 -20.82 14.69 4.59
N LEU A 134 -20.64 13.59 5.34
CA LEU A 134 -21.18 13.38 6.68
C LEU A 134 -20.20 13.83 7.79
N GLY A 135 -19.04 14.40 7.44
CA GLY A 135 -18.02 14.82 8.39
C GLY A 135 -17.26 13.68 9.07
N GLU A 136 -17.35 12.46 8.55
CA GLU A 136 -16.76 11.28 9.18
C GLU A 136 -15.29 11.07 8.82
N TYR A 137 -14.80 11.69 7.72
CA TYR A 137 -13.44 11.50 7.19
C TYR A 137 -12.79 12.82 6.76
N ASP A 138 -11.46 12.82 6.74
CA ASP A 138 -10.65 13.95 6.25
C ASP A 138 -10.59 13.88 4.71
N TYR A 139 -11.12 14.92 4.07
CA TYR A 139 -11.24 15.01 2.61
C TYR A 139 -9.88 14.96 1.91
N ASP A 140 -8.89 15.67 2.42
CA ASP A 140 -7.57 15.75 1.78
C ASP A 140 -6.90 14.37 1.66
N PHE A 141 -7.06 13.54 2.70
CA PHE A 141 -6.51 12.20 2.70
C PHE A 141 -7.22 11.29 1.68
N PHE A 142 -8.55 11.32 1.61
CA PHE A 142 -9.30 10.47 0.68
C PHE A 142 -9.18 10.92 -0.77
N THR A 143 -9.18 12.21 -1.04
CA THR A 143 -8.90 12.74 -2.38
C THR A 143 -7.55 12.26 -2.89
N TYR A 144 -6.57 12.24 -2.00
CA TYR A 144 -5.24 11.80 -2.33
C TYR A 144 -5.17 10.29 -2.67
N LEU A 145 -5.84 9.42 -1.91
CA LEU A 145 -5.91 7.99 -2.19
C LEU A 145 -6.65 7.65 -3.48
N THR A 146 -7.64 8.47 -3.85
CA THR A 146 -8.44 8.26 -5.07
C THR A 146 -7.87 8.95 -6.30
N ALA A 147 -7.07 10.00 -6.14
CA ALA A 147 -6.43 10.73 -7.23
C ALA A 147 -5.05 10.17 -7.63
N ALA A 148 -4.55 9.17 -6.94
CA ALA A 148 -3.27 8.50 -7.25
C ALA A 148 -3.43 7.35 -8.27
N VAL A 149 -4.54 7.34 -9.03
CA VAL A 149 -4.79 6.41 -10.14
C VAL A 149 -4.40 7.07 -11.45
#